data_969de625ebd2f1f33fed17b28772d37b
#
_entry.id   969de625ebd2f1f33fed17b28772d37b
#
_cell.length_a   1.000
_cell.length_b   1.000
_cell.length_c   1.000
_cell.angle_alpha   90.00
_cell.angle_beta   90.00
_cell.angle_gamma   90.00
#
_symmetry.space_group_name_H-M   'P 1'
#
loop_
_entity.id
_entity.type
_entity.pdbx_description
1 polymer ?
#
loop_
_entity_poly.entity_id
_entity_poly.type
_entity_poly.pdbx_seq_one_letter_code
_entity_poly.pdbx_strand_id
1 'polypeptide(L)' 'MLHTLAPFETTAKASKNYEVGEYLTNAGNLYKVTAAIAKNANLTVGTNIEVTDVATELNLLRSLI' A
#
# COMPACT_ATOMS: atom_id res chain seq x y z
N MET A 1 -19.11 -8.65 2.06
CA MET A 1 -18.31 -7.52 1.88
C MET A 1 -16.91 -7.76 2.36
N LEU A 2 -16.05 -7.20 1.70
CA LEU A 2 -14.73 -7.39 2.08
C LEU A 2 -14.30 -6.33 3.03
N HIS A 3 -13.70 -6.72 4.07
CA HIS A 3 -13.23 -5.77 5.04
C HIS A 3 -11.84 -6.10 5.44
N THR A 4 -11.10 -6.55 4.49
CA THR A 4 -9.71 -6.80 4.73
C THR A 4 -9.03 -5.48 4.92
N LEU A 5 -8.42 -5.28 6.04
CA LEU A 5 -7.63 -4.10 6.30
C LEU A 5 -6.32 -4.21 5.56
N ALA A 6 -5.74 -3.06 5.23
CA ALA A 6 -4.41 -3.06 4.64
C ALA A 6 -3.45 -3.70 5.63
N PRO A 7 -2.51 -4.54 5.18
CA PRO A 7 -1.51 -5.12 6.07
C PRO A 7 -0.76 -4.04 6.82
N PHE A 8 -0.42 -4.33 8.06
CA PHE A 8 0.26 -3.38 8.92
C PHE A 8 1.73 -3.74 8.99
N GLU A 9 2.58 -2.89 8.43
CA GLU A 9 4.02 -3.09 8.46
C GLU A 9 4.62 -2.30 9.59
N THR A 10 5.38 -2.97 10.44
CA THR A 10 5.96 -2.34 11.62
C THR A 10 7.41 -1.96 11.44
N THR A 11 8.01 -2.33 10.31
CA THR A 11 9.41 -1.98 10.02
C THR A 11 9.46 -1.41 8.62
N ALA A 12 10.67 -1.06 8.18
CA ALA A 12 10.86 -0.55 6.82
C ALA A 12 10.98 -1.68 5.80
N LYS A 13 10.65 -2.91 6.18
CA LYS A 13 10.74 -4.06 5.27
C LYS A 13 9.40 -4.75 5.17
N ALA A 14 9.11 -5.29 4.00
CA ALA A 14 7.86 -5.99 3.77
C ALA A 14 7.83 -7.30 4.54
N SER A 15 6.71 -7.59 5.18
CA SER A 15 6.51 -8.84 5.91
C SER A 15 5.99 -9.95 5.02
N LYS A 16 5.62 -9.62 3.79
CA LYS A 16 5.11 -10.57 2.82
C LYS A 16 5.39 -10.04 1.42
N ASN A 17 5.07 -10.82 0.40
CA ASN A 17 5.14 -10.36 -0.98
C ASN A 17 3.96 -9.43 -1.28
N TYR A 18 4.22 -8.35 -1.99
CA TYR A 18 3.17 -7.42 -2.45
C TYR A 18 3.22 -7.29 -3.95
N GLU A 19 2.04 -7.09 -4.55
CA GLU A 19 1.93 -6.82 -5.97
C GLU A 19 1.44 -5.39 -6.18
N VAL A 20 1.68 -4.87 -7.37
CA VAL A 20 1.25 -3.52 -7.73
C VAL A 20 -0.26 -3.40 -7.51
N GLY A 21 -0.66 -2.31 -6.88
CA GLY A 21 -2.06 -2.05 -6.60
C GLY A 21 -2.51 -2.46 -5.22
N GLU A 22 -1.71 -3.22 -4.48
CA GLU A 22 -2.05 -3.56 -3.10
C GLU A 22 -1.79 -2.37 -2.19
N TYR A 23 -2.29 -2.46 -0.98
CA TYR A 23 -2.12 -1.40 0.02
C TYR A 23 -1.44 -1.95 1.25
N LEU A 24 -0.74 -1.08 1.95
CA LEU A 24 -0.19 -1.40 3.25
C LEU A 24 -0.16 -0.16 4.12
N THR A 25 -0.06 -0.34 5.43
CA THR A 25 0.10 0.78 6.35
C THR A 25 1.46 0.66 7.03
N ASN A 26 2.07 1.80 7.26
CA ASN A 26 3.34 1.86 7.96
C ASN A 26 3.46 3.22 8.63
N ALA A 27 3.87 3.22 9.89
CA ALA A 27 4.07 4.46 10.64
C ALA A 27 2.83 5.36 10.64
N GLY A 28 1.64 4.77 10.61
CA GLY A 28 0.40 5.52 10.65
C GLY A 28 -0.06 6.07 9.31
N ASN A 29 0.65 5.78 8.23
CA ASN A 29 0.27 6.23 6.90
C ASN A 29 -0.21 5.07 6.04
N LEU A 30 -1.14 5.37 5.14
CA LEU A 30 -1.58 4.40 4.14
C LEU A 30 -0.73 4.57 2.90
N TYR A 31 -0.22 3.46 2.38
CA TYR A 31 0.59 3.47 1.15
C TYR A 31 -0.01 2.54 0.12
N LYS A 32 0.19 2.90 -1.13
CA LYS A 32 -0.18 2.06 -2.26
C LYS A 32 1.09 1.50 -2.88
N VAL A 33 1.09 0.21 -3.17
CA VAL A 33 2.25 -0.45 -3.78
C VAL A 33 2.30 -0.10 -5.27
N THR A 34 3.41 0.46 -5.70
CA THR A 34 3.60 0.92 -7.07
C THR A 34 4.54 0.03 -7.89
N ALA A 35 5.26 -0.87 -7.21
CA ALA A 35 6.10 -1.87 -7.86
C ALA A 35 6.12 -3.10 -6.98
N ALA A 36 6.19 -4.28 -7.60
CA ALA A 36 6.16 -5.53 -6.84
C ALA A 36 7.25 -5.55 -5.78
N ILE A 37 6.92 -6.05 -4.60
CA ILE A 37 7.81 -6.08 -3.45
C ILE A 37 7.94 -7.51 -2.97
N ALA A 38 9.16 -7.99 -2.85
CA ALA A 38 9.40 -9.31 -2.28
C ALA A 38 9.44 -9.22 -0.76
N LYS A 39 9.07 -10.30 -0.11
CA LYS A 39 9.16 -10.37 1.35
C LYS A 39 10.59 -10.02 1.77
N ASN A 40 10.69 -9.22 2.81
CA ASN A 40 11.96 -8.72 3.39
C ASN A 40 12.64 -7.63 2.55
N ALA A 41 12.06 -7.22 1.43
CA ALA A 41 12.61 -6.09 0.68
C ALA A 41 12.25 -4.79 1.38
N ASN A 42 13.06 -3.76 1.13
CA ASN A 42 12.83 -2.46 1.73
C ASN A 42 11.60 -1.78 1.13
N LEU A 43 10.86 -1.08 1.98
CA LEU A 43 9.73 -0.24 1.57
C LEU A 43 10.27 1.17 1.39
N THR A 44 10.25 1.66 0.16
CA THR A 44 10.84 2.96 -0.16
C THR A 44 9.83 3.81 -0.89
N VAL A 45 9.45 4.92 -0.26
CA VAL A 45 8.50 5.87 -0.85
C VAL A 45 9.11 6.45 -2.13
N GLY A 46 8.31 6.46 -3.19
CA GLY A 46 8.78 6.93 -4.49
C GLY A 46 9.43 5.85 -5.33
N THR A 47 9.71 4.67 -4.76
CA THR A 47 10.31 3.55 -5.47
C THR A 47 9.32 2.40 -5.64
N ASN A 48 8.80 1.87 -4.54
CA ASN A 48 7.84 0.76 -4.61
C ASN A 48 6.56 1.02 -3.84
N ILE A 49 6.48 2.11 -3.09
CA ILE A 49 5.24 2.52 -2.43
C ILE A 49 5.09 4.03 -2.57
N GLU A 50 3.84 4.50 -2.49
CA GLU A 50 3.54 5.92 -2.45
C GLU A 50 2.49 6.17 -1.38
N VAL A 51 2.61 7.30 -0.70
CA VAL A 51 1.62 7.65 0.31
C VAL A 51 0.29 7.96 -0.36
N THR A 52 -0.78 7.48 0.22
CA THR A 52 -2.12 7.76 -0.26
C THR A 52 -3.05 7.90 0.94
N ASP A 53 -4.34 7.96 0.70
CA ASP A 53 -5.32 7.94 1.76
C ASP A 53 -6.65 7.44 1.21
N VAL A 54 -7.57 7.17 2.11
CA VAL A 54 -8.85 6.60 1.74
C VAL A 54 -9.64 7.53 0.82
N ALA A 55 -9.59 8.84 1.08
CA ALA A 55 -10.34 9.79 0.27
C ALA A 55 -9.81 9.85 -1.16
N THR A 56 -8.49 9.83 -1.32
CA THR A 56 -7.89 9.82 -2.66
C THR A 56 -8.27 8.58 -3.42
N GLU A 57 -8.18 7.41 -2.79
CA GLU A 57 -8.50 6.16 -3.46
C GLU A 57 -9.99 6.07 -3.80
N LEU A 58 -10.84 6.60 -2.94
CA LEU A 58 -12.26 6.62 -3.20
C LEU A 58 -12.59 7.50 -4.41
N ASN A 59 -11.93 8.65 -4.52
CA ASN A 59 -12.12 9.53 -5.67
C ASN A 59 -11.68 8.85 -6.96
N LEU A 60 -10.58 8.10 -6.95
CA LEU A 60 -10.15 7.37 -8.13
C LEU A 60 -11.19 6.34 -8.55
N LEU A 61 -11.76 5.62 -7.61
CA LEU A 61 -12.81 4.67 -7.90
C LEU A 61 -14.04 5.35 -8.50
N ARG A 62 -14.41 6.50 -7.97
CA ARG A 62 -15.57 7.24 -8.45
C ARG A 62 -15.36 7.77 -9.86
N SER A 63 -14.15 8.13 -10.20
CA SER A 63 -13.87 8.63 -11.54
C SER A 63 -13.89 7.54 -12.60
N LEU A 64 -13.89 6.27 -12.19
CA LEU A 64 -13.99 5.16 -13.12
C LEU A 64 -15.44 4.79 -13.44
N ILE A 65 -16.38 5.37 -12.76
CA ILE A 65 -17.79 5.08 -12.98
C ILE A 65 -18.42 6.18 -13.88
#